data_943e443b3a50e78c9af48787edf77748
#
_entry.id   943e443b3a50e78c9af48787edf77748
#
_cell.length_a   1.000
_cell.length_b   1.000
_cell.length_c   1.000
_cell.angle_alpha   90.00
_cell.angle_beta   90.00
_cell.angle_gamma   90.00
#
_symmetry.space_group_name_H-M   'P 1'
#
loop_
_entity.id
_entity.type
_entity.pdbx_description
1 polymer ?
#
loop_
_entity_poly.entity_id
_entity_poly.type
_entity_poly.pdbx_seq_one_letter_code
_entity_poly.pdbx_strand_id
1 'polypeptide(L)'
;MEMRDYRENDLEAVMAIANTAWKDIRKMSREALGDFISDLLNPAGDAESKGLQVKAQIDSGQYGIAVCEHTGKVVGFITYRIEGVFGEICNNAALKSTGLKGIGQTMYRYVLEHFKKAGVKVAKVTTGLDWAHAPARRAYERAGFKNRLDSTTYFMELQ
;
A
#
# COMPACT_ATOMS: atom_id res chain seq x y z
N MET A 1 -10.21 16.42 -5.01
CA MET A 1 -9.32 15.48 -4.28
C MET A 1 -8.07 16.23 -3.89
N GLU A 2 -7.75 16.17 -2.61
CA GLU A 2 -6.63 16.89 -2.01
C GLU A 2 -5.76 15.90 -1.23
N MET A 3 -4.44 16.08 -1.29
CA MET A 3 -3.50 15.32 -0.48
C MET A 3 -3.11 16.14 0.75
N ARG A 4 -3.11 15.50 1.90
CA ARG A 4 -2.65 16.08 3.15
C ARG A 4 -1.96 15.04 4.03
N ASP A 5 -1.23 15.52 5.01
CA ASP A 5 -0.66 14.66 6.04
C ASP A 5 -1.76 13.95 6.84
N TYR A 6 -1.43 12.74 7.26
CA TYR A 6 -2.26 11.92 8.13
C TYR A 6 -2.50 12.61 9.49
N ARG A 7 -3.66 12.37 10.07
CA ARG A 7 -4.05 12.76 11.44
C ARG A 7 -4.60 11.54 12.18
N GLU A 8 -4.52 11.53 13.50
CA GLU A 8 -4.99 10.37 14.30
C GLU A 8 -6.43 9.94 14.01
N ASN A 9 -7.33 10.89 13.77
CA ASN A 9 -8.73 10.59 13.43
C ASN A 9 -8.91 9.97 12.03
N ASP A 10 -7.86 9.87 11.21
CA ASP A 10 -7.91 9.18 9.92
C ASP A 10 -7.71 7.67 10.07
N LEU A 11 -7.24 7.20 11.23
CA LEU A 11 -6.79 5.82 11.44
C LEU A 11 -7.86 4.79 11.05
N GLU A 12 -9.08 4.98 11.52
CA GLU A 12 -10.19 4.05 11.25
C GLU A 12 -10.46 3.95 9.73
N ALA A 13 -10.52 5.08 9.05
CA ALA A 13 -10.73 5.12 7.60
C ALA A 13 -9.55 4.48 6.83
N VAL A 14 -8.32 4.74 7.24
CA VAL A 14 -7.11 4.16 6.63
C VAL A 14 -7.11 2.64 6.78
N MET A 15 -7.40 2.12 7.98
CA MET A 15 -7.49 0.68 8.24
C MET A 15 -8.60 0.02 7.41
N ALA A 16 -9.78 0.62 7.35
CA ALA A 16 -10.90 0.11 6.56
C ALA A 16 -10.58 0.06 5.05
N ILE A 17 -9.93 1.11 4.53
CA ILE A 17 -9.48 1.16 3.13
C ILE A 17 -8.43 0.07 2.88
N ALA A 18 -7.45 -0.10 3.78
CA ALA A 18 -6.42 -1.13 3.67
C ALA A 18 -7.05 -2.53 3.63
N ASN A 19 -7.93 -2.87 4.57
CA ASN A 19 -8.59 -4.17 4.62
C ASN A 19 -9.40 -4.45 3.36
N THR A 20 -10.17 -3.47 2.90
CA THR A 20 -10.97 -3.59 1.67
C THR A 20 -10.10 -3.81 0.43
N ALA A 21 -9.03 -3.05 0.29
CA ALA A 21 -8.16 -3.10 -0.89
C ALA A 21 -7.35 -4.41 -0.98
N TRP A 22 -7.02 -5.02 0.16
CA TRP A 22 -6.25 -6.27 0.23
C TRP A 22 -7.09 -7.55 0.15
N LYS A 23 -8.41 -7.46 0.06
CA LYS A 23 -9.30 -8.63 0.03
C LYS A 23 -8.94 -9.62 -1.08
N ASP A 24 -8.75 -9.15 -2.31
CA ASP A 24 -8.38 -10.02 -3.43
C ASP A 24 -6.96 -10.59 -3.27
N ILE A 25 -6.03 -9.79 -2.72
CA ILE A 25 -4.66 -10.22 -2.44
C ILE A 25 -4.65 -11.33 -1.40
N ARG A 26 -5.44 -11.21 -0.32
CA ARG A 26 -5.57 -12.25 0.71
C ARG A 26 -6.16 -13.55 0.13
N LYS A 27 -7.21 -13.41 -0.69
CA LYS A 27 -7.80 -14.56 -1.39
C LYS A 27 -6.77 -15.27 -2.27
N MET A 28 -6.06 -14.56 -3.12
CA MET A 28 -5.00 -15.11 -3.98
C MET A 28 -3.88 -15.76 -3.16
N SER A 29 -3.44 -15.12 -2.08
CA SER A 29 -2.40 -15.65 -1.20
C SER A 29 -2.83 -16.98 -0.56
N ARG A 30 -4.06 -17.07 -0.07
CA ARG A 30 -4.64 -18.28 0.51
C ARG A 30 -4.79 -19.41 -0.51
N GLU A 31 -5.20 -19.09 -1.73
CA GLU A 31 -5.23 -20.06 -2.84
C GLU A 31 -3.85 -20.61 -3.18
N ALA A 32 -2.79 -19.79 -3.09
CA ALA A 32 -1.42 -20.18 -3.42
C ALA A 32 -0.70 -20.93 -2.28
N LEU A 33 -0.92 -20.55 -1.02
CA LEU A 33 -0.14 -21.01 0.14
C LEU A 33 -0.90 -21.99 1.04
N GLY A 34 -2.21 -22.13 0.88
CA GLY A 34 -3.08 -22.90 1.76
C GLY A 34 -3.41 -22.17 3.06
N ASP A 35 -4.31 -22.77 3.84
CA ASP A 35 -4.86 -22.15 5.06
C ASP A 35 -3.79 -22.01 6.15
N PHE A 36 -2.99 -23.05 6.39
CA PHE A 36 -2.01 -23.07 7.46
C PHE A 36 -0.99 -21.93 7.36
N ILE A 37 -0.32 -21.78 6.21
CA ILE A 37 0.66 -20.71 6.01
C ILE A 37 -0.05 -19.33 6.03
N SER A 38 -1.23 -19.25 5.42
CA SER A 38 -2.00 -17.99 5.37
C SER A 38 -2.43 -17.51 6.76
N ASP A 39 -2.83 -18.41 7.66
CA ASP A 39 -3.22 -18.07 9.02
C ASP A 39 -2.00 -17.63 9.85
N LEU A 40 -0.84 -18.23 9.65
CA LEU A 40 0.41 -17.79 10.27
C LEU A 40 0.84 -16.39 9.80
N LEU A 41 0.65 -16.10 8.50
CA LEU A 41 0.96 -14.78 7.94
C LEU A 41 -0.05 -13.70 8.35
N ASN A 42 -1.28 -14.09 8.67
CA ASN A 42 -2.40 -13.20 8.97
C ASN A 42 -3.11 -13.62 10.27
N PRO A 43 -2.45 -13.54 11.44
CA PRO A 43 -2.99 -14.06 12.69
C PRO A 43 -4.29 -13.39 13.18
N ALA A 44 -4.55 -12.16 12.72
CA ALA A 44 -5.80 -11.46 12.99
C ALA A 44 -6.91 -11.77 11.97
N GLY A 45 -6.67 -12.74 11.06
CA GLY A 45 -7.57 -13.09 9.97
C GLY A 45 -7.44 -12.17 8.75
N ASP A 46 -7.90 -12.67 7.61
CA ASP A 46 -7.75 -11.99 6.32
C ASP A 46 -8.50 -10.65 6.24
N ALA A 47 -9.58 -10.51 7.03
CA ALA A 47 -10.41 -9.31 7.02
C ALA A 47 -9.75 -8.10 7.71
N GLU A 48 -8.87 -8.32 8.70
CA GLU A 48 -8.36 -7.24 9.56
C GLU A 48 -6.83 -7.08 9.51
N SER A 49 -6.11 -8.12 9.11
CA SER A 49 -4.64 -8.15 9.21
C SER A 49 -3.95 -7.01 8.47
N LYS A 50 -4.50 -6.52 7.35
CA LYS A 50 -3.86 -5.43 6.61
C LYS A 50 -4.00 -4.09 7.30
N GLY A 51 -5.18 -3.78 7.82
CA GLY A 51 -5.40 -2.57 8.60
C GLY A 51 -4.50 -2.52 9.83
N LEU A 52 -4.37 -3.64 10.56
CA LEU A 52 -3.48 -3.74 11.71
C LEU A 52 -2.00 -3.60 11.33
N GLN A 53 -1.58 -4.16 10.19
CA GLN A 53 -0.22 -3.98 9.67
C GLN A 53 0.07 -2.51 9.36
N VAL A 54 -0.86 -1.80 8.72
CA VAL A 54 -0.71 -0.36 8.43
C VAL A 54 -0.69 0.44 9.74
N LYS A 55 -1.56 0.11 10.70
CA LYS A 55 -1.53 0.73 12.03
C LYS A 55 -0.15 0.57 12.70
N ALA A 56 0.42 -0.63 12.68
CA ALA A 56 1.76 -0.87 13.25
C ALA A 56 2.85 -0.03 12.57
N GLN A 57 2.76 0.20 11.26
CA GLN A 57 3.65 1.13 10.57
C GLN A 57 3.49 2.58 11.05
N ILE A 58 2.23 3.02 11.24
CA ILE A 58 1.92 4.35 11.79
C ILE A 58 2.52 4.50 13.19
N ASP A 59 2.23 3.55 14.07
CA ASP A 59 2.67 3.56 15.46
C ASP A 59 4.21 3.53 15.61
N SER A 60 4.92 2.96 14.64
CA SER A 60 6.38 2.89 14.65
C SER A 60 7.07 4.25 14.46
N GLY A 61 6.38 5.24 13.92
CA GLY A 61 6.94 6.56 13.61
C GLY A 61 8.04 6.58 12.53
N GLN A 62 8.29 5.44 11.86
CA GLN A 62 9.36 5.29 10.86
C GLN A 62 8.91 5.58 9.42
N TYR A 63 7.62 5.81 9.22
CA TYR A 63 7.01 6.01 7.90
C TYR A 63 6.35 7.37 7.78
N GLY A 64 6.53 8.01 6.64
CA GLY A 64 5.68 9.11 6.23
C GLY A 64 4.33 8.57 5.79
N ILE A 65 3.26 9.29 6.12
CA ILE A 65 1.89 8.88 5.81
C ILE A 65 1.11 10.09 5.32
N ALA A 66 0.45 9.94 4.19
CA ALA A 66 -0.46 10.93 3.66
C ALA A 66 -1.80 10.29 3.27
N VAL A 67 -2.85 11.07 3.33
CA VAL A 67 -4.20 10.67 2.92
C VAL A 67 -4.69 11.52 1.77
N CYS A 68 -5.48 10.89 0.90
CA CYS A 68 -6.25 11.57 -0.12
C CYS A 68 -7.65 11.80 0.40
N GLU A 69 -8.05 13.07 0.47
CA GLU A 69 -9.37 13.48 0.95
C GLU A 69 -10.23 13.96 -0.22
N HIS A 70 -11.51 13.67 -0.17
CA HIS A 70 -12.52 14.20 -1.07
C HIS A 70 -13.80 14.50 -0.30
N THR A 71 -14.27 15.77 -0.36
CA THR A 71 -15.48 16.24 0.35
C THR A 71 -15.48 15.87 1.85
N GLY A 72 -14.34 16.08 2.53
CA GLY A 72 -14.19 15.83 3.96
C GLY A 72 -14.05 14.33 4.35
N LYS A 73 -13.89 13.43 3.37
CA LYS A 73 -13.73 11.99 3.62
C LYS A 73 -12.40 11.49 3.08
N VAL A 74 -11.72 10.64 3.85
CA VAL A 74 -10.53 9.93 3.37
C VAL A 74 -10.95 8.88 2.34
N VAL A 75 -10.40 8.99 1.14
CA VAL A 75 -10.70 8.10 0.00
C VAL A 75 -9.48 7.30 -0.47
N GLY A 76 -8.32 7.53 0.12
CA GLY A 76 -7.10 6.78 -0.13
C GLY A 76 -6.01 7.16 0.86
N PHE A 77 -5.00 6.31 0.96
CA PHE A 77 -3.81 6.56 1.78
C PHE A 77 -2.56 6.02 1.10
N ILE A 78 -1.42 6.55 1.50
CA ILE A 78 -0.11 6.10 1.05
C ILE A 78 0.89 6.21 2.19
N THR A 79 1.65 5.14 2.44
CA THR A 79 2.78 5.14 3.36
C THR A 79 4.08 5.06 2.58
N TYR A 80 5.11 5.73 3.08
CA TYR A 80 6.40 5.79 2.42
C TYR A 80 7.53 5.97 3.44
N ARG A 81 8.75 5.71 3.02
CA ARG A 81 9.96 5.99 3.80
C ARG A 81 11.08 6.46 2.90
N ILE A 82 12.06 7.14 3.51
CA ILE A 82 13.29 7.56 2.85
C ILE A 82 14.47 6.92 3.58
N GLU A 83 15.34 6.28 2.80
CA GLU A 83 16.54 5.65 3.30
C GLU A 83 17.73 6.06 2.42
N GLY A 84 18.54 6.97 2.91
CA GLY A 84 19.62 7.58 2.13
C GLY A 84 19.08 8.27 0.87
N VAL A 85 19.52 7.80 -0.29
CA VAL A 85 19.12 8.35 -1.60
C VAL A 85 17.90 7.63 -2.22
N PHE A 86 17.32 6.68 -1.51
CA PHE A 86 16.17 5.90 -1.94
C PHE A 86 14.90 6.32 -1.21
N GLY A 87 13.82 6.50 -1.95
CA GLY A 87 12.47 6.64 -1.43
C GLY A 87 11.65 5.41 -1.76
N GLU A 88 10.92 4.86 -0.81
CA GLU A 88 10.09 3.68 -1.00
C GLU A 88 8.62 3.99 -0.72
N ILE A 89 7.75 3.70 -1.69
CA ILE A 89 6.31 3.62 -1.47
C ILE A 89 6.02 2.23 -0.88
N CYS A 90 5.51 2.20 0.36
CA CYS A 90 5.33 0.95 1.10
C CYS A 90 3.91 0.38 0.92
N ASN A 91 2.91 1.08 1.45
CA ASN A 91 1.51 0.69 1.28
C ASN A 91 0.71 1.83 0.67
N ASN A 92 -0.19 1.51 -0.23
CA ASN A 92 -1.12 2.49 -0.77
C ASN A 92 -2.43 1.80 -1.19
N ALA A 93 -3.52 2.47 -0.98
CA ALA A 93 -4.82 2.00 -1.41
C ALA A 93 -5.77 3.16 -1.68
N ALA A 94 -6.68 2.93 -2.61
CA ALA A 94 -7.75 3.85 -2.96
C ALA A 94 -9.10 3.16 -2.79
N LEU A 95 -10.07 3.87 -2.26
CA LEU A 95 -11.43 3.38 -2.05
C LEU A 95 -12.18 3.32 -3.40
N LYS A 96 -12.29 2.12 -3.96
CA LYS A 96 -12.90 1.89 -5.27
C LYS A 96 -14.41 2.21 -5.31
N SER A 97 -15.10 2.05 -4.18
CA SER A 97 -16.55 2.26 -4.07
C SER A 97 -16.99 3.71 -4.29
N THR A 98 -16.07 4.65 -4.28
CA THR A 98 -16.37 6.07 -4.56
C THR A 98 -16.67 6.37 -6.02
N GLY A 99 -16.28 5.50 -6.94
CA GLY A 99 -16.31 5.76 -8.38
C GLY A 99 -15.32 6.84 -8.86
N LEU A 100 -14.55 7.46 -7.96
CA LEU A 100 -13.56 8.47 -8.29
C LEU A 100 -12.39 7.87 -9.05
N LYS A 101 -11.96 8.57 -10.10
CA LYS A 101 -10.79 8.20 -10.89
C LYS A 101 -9.56 9.02 -10.48
N GLY A 102 -8.39 8.43 -10.59
CA GLY A 102 -7.12 9.14 -10.42
C GLY A 102 -6.63 9.28 -8.97
N ILE A 103 -7.30 8.71 -7.96
CA ILE A 103 -6.86 8.76 -6.55
C ILE A 103 -5.40 8.29 -6.43
N GLY A 104 -5.08 7.11 -6.98
CA GLY A 104 -3.71 6.56 -6.95
C GLY A 104 -2.68 7.48 -7.59
N GLN A 105 -2.97 8.04 -8.76
CA GLN A 105 -2.05 8.97 -9.45
C GLN A 105 -1.84 10.26 -8.65
N THR A 106 -2.86 10.75 -7.97
CA THR A 106 -2.75 11.91 -7.07
C THR A 106 -1.83 11.59 -5.88
N MET A 107 -1.98 10.42 -5.26
CA MET A 107 -1.12 9.96 -4.17
C MET A 107 0.33 9.79 -4.62
N TYR A 108 0.58 9.15 -5.77
CA TYR A 108 1.94 8.94 -6.27
C TYR A 108 2.63 10.25 -6.59
N ARG A 109 1.94 11.19 -7.25
CA ARG A 109 2.49 12.51 -7.55
C ARG A 109 2.92 13.24 -6.28
N TYR A 110 2.08 13.23 -5.26
CA TYR A 110 2.37 13.84 -3.97
C TYR A 110 3.64 13.29 -3.35
N VAL A 111 3.76 11.96 -3.24
CA VAL A 111 4.94 11.33 -2.62
C VAL A 111 6.19 11.49 -3.48
N LEU A 112 6.09 11.37 -4.80
CA LEU A 112 7.24 11.57 -5.70
C LEU A 112 7.77 13.01 -5.66
N GLU A 113 6.90 14.00 -5.54
CA GLU A 113 7.32 15.39 -5.31
C GLU A 113 7.96 15.59 -3.92
N HIS A 114 7.42 14.93 -2.89
CA HIS A 114 8.05 14.92 -1.57
C HIS A 114 9.46 14.31 -1.63
N PHE A 115 9.62 13.18 -2.30
CA PHE A 115 10.93 12.55 -2.50
C PHE A 115 11.93 13.45 -3.21
N LYS A 116 11.51 14.12 -4.28
CA LYS A 116 12.37 15.09 -5.00
C LYS A 116 12.84 16.22 -4.10
N LYS A 117 11.94 16.81 -3.31
CA LYS A 117 12.26 17.89 -2.35
C LYS A 117 13.21 17.43 -1.27
N ALA A 118 13.13 16.17 -0.85
CA ALA A 118 14.03 15.54 0.12
C ALA A 118 15.38 15.09 -0.46
N GLY A 119 15.63 15.32 -1.76
CA GLY A 119 16.90 14.95 -2.41
C GLY A 119 17.04 13.47 -2.77
N VAL A 120 15.95 12.70 -2.70
CA VAL A 120 15.90 11.30 -3.14
C VAL A 120 16.27 11.21 -4.62
N LYS A 121 17.11 10.23 -4.96
CA LYS A 121 17.57 10.01 -6.33
C LYS A 121 16.80 8.90 -7.05
N VAL A 122 16.32 7.90 -6.29
CA VAL A 122 15.60 6.75 -6.82
C VAL A 122 14.36 6.48 -5.98
N ALA A 123 13.19 6.47 -6.62
CA ALA A 123 11.95 5.98 -6.01
C ALA A 123 11.74 4.51 -6.35
N LYS A 124 11.37 3.70 -5.37
CA LYS A 124 11.02 2.29 -5.56
C LYS A 124 9.66 1.96 -4.98
N VAL A 125 9.05 0.91 -5.50
CA VAL A 125 7.82 0.31 -4.99
C VAL A 125 7.86 -1.18 -5.29
N THR A 126 7.38 -2.01 -4.37
CA THR A 126 7.32 -3.46 -4.54
C THR A 126 5.87 -3.90 -4.67
N THR A 127 5.60 -4.81 -5.60
CA THR A 127 4.27 -5.41 -5.80
C THR A 127 4.40 -6.83 -6.34
N GLY A 128 3.35 -7.64 -6.21
CA GLY A 128 3.31 -9.00 -6.72
C GLY A 128 3.14 -9.09 -8.24
N LEU A 129 3.52 -10.25 -8.80
CA LEU A 129 3.34 -10.58 -10.22
C LEU A 129 2.00 -11.26 -10.52
N ASP A 130 1.29 -11.70 -9.49
CA ASP A 130 -0.01 -12.35 -9.57
C ASP A 130 -1.13 -11.45 -10.11
N TRP A 131 -2.30 -12.05 -10.33
CA TRP A 131 -3.46 -11.36 -10.90
C TRP A 131 -4.03 -10.27 -9.97
N ALA A 132 -3.98 -10.47 -8.66
CA ALA A 132 -4.54 -9.54 -7.69
C ALA A 132 -3.76 -8.21 -7.65
N HIS A 133 -2.45 -8.24 -7.93
CA HIS A 133 -1.59 -7.06 -8.01
C HIS A 133 -1.55 -6.41 -9.40
N ALA A 134 -2.20 -6.98 -10.42
CA ALA A 134 -2.18 -6.40 -11.77
C ALA A 134 -2.67 -4.94 -11.83
N PRO A 135 -3.71 -4.50 -11.08
CA PRO A 135 -4.10 -3.10 -11.04
C PRO A 135 -3.02 -2.18 -10.48
N ALA A 136 -2.27 -2.64 -9.45
CA ALA A 136 -1.19 -1.89 -8.85
C ALA A 136 -0.03 -1.71 -9.84
N ARG A 137 0.40 -2.79 -10.53
CA ARG A 137 1.45 -2.70 -11.58
C ARG A 137 1.11 -1.66 -12.64
N ARG A 138 -0.11 -1.71 -13.19
CA ARG A 138 -0.56 -0.71 -14.18
C ARG A 138 -0.56 0.73 -13.63
N ALA A 139 -0.86 0.88 -12.33
CA ALA A 139 -0.87 2.19 -11.71
C ALA A 139 0.54 2.76 -11.53
N TYR A 140 1.52 1.92 -11.14
CA TYR A 140 2.92 2.31 -11.01
C TYR A 140 3.56 2.62 -12.38
N GLU A 141 3.29 1.81 -13.40
CA GLU A 141 3.75 2.07 -14.77
C GLU A 141 3.25 3.43 -15.28
N ARG A 142 1.96 3.74 -15.06
CA ARG A 142 1.40 5.06 -15.39
C ARG A 142 2.00 6.21 -14.57
N ALA A 143 2.47 5.95 -13.36
CA ALA A 143 3.16 6.94 -12.54
C ALA A 143 4.62 7.16 -12.96
N GLY A 144 5.15 6.36 -13.90
CA GLY A 144 6.48 6.51 -14.46
C GLY A 144 7.53 5.51 -13.97
N PHE A 145 7.16 4.51 -13.17
CA PHE A 145 8.06 3.41 -12.81
C PHE A 145 8.27 2.48 -14.01
N LYS A 146 9.48 2.47 -14.57
CA LYS A 146 9.80 1.75 -15.82
C LYS A 146 10.75 0.56 -15.60
N ASN A 147 11.75 0.72 -14.73
CA ASN A 147 12.72 -0.33 -14.47
C ASN A 147 12.13 -1.33 -13.48
N ARG A 148 12.26 -2.62 -13.79
CA ARG A 148 11.66 -3.70 -12.99
C ARG A 148 12.68 -4.81 -12.72
N LEU A 149 12.68 -5.28 -11.47
CA LEU A 149 13.41 -6.46 -11.04
C LEU A 149 12.41 -7.42 -10.40
N ASP A 150 12.24 -8.59 -11.01
CA ASP A 150 11.29 -9.59 -10.54
C ASP A 150 11.92 -10.48 -9.46
N SER A 151 11.12 -10.90 -8.48
CA SER A 151 11.52 -11.82 -7.42
C SER A 151 10.39 -12.80 -7.10
N THR A 152 10.74 -13.92 -6.46
CA THR A 152 9.78 -14.90 -5.97
C THR A 152 10.10 -15.29 -4.53
N THR A 153 9.08 -15.67 -3.76
CA THR A 153 9.23 -16.16 -2.39
C THR A 153 8.74 -17.59 -2.34
N TYR A 154 9.54 -18.48 -1.75
CA TYR A 154 9.18 -19.87 -1.51
C TYR A 154 8.86 -20.08 -0.03
N PHE A 155 7.86 -20.89 0.26
CA PHE A 155 7.48 -21.30 1.60
C PHE A 155 7.58 -22.82 1.72
N MET A 156 7.96 -23.32 2.89
CA MET A 156 7.97 -24.72 3.23
C MET A 156 7.46 -24.90 4.66
N GLU A 157 6.45 -25.74 4.84
CA GLU A 157 6.02 -26.14 6.18
C GLU A 157 7.09 -27.04 6.80
N LEU A 158 7.50 -26.72 8.02
CA LEU A 158 8.44 -27.51 8.81
C LEU A 158 7.65 -28.35 9.82
N GLN A 159 7.82 -29.65 9.77
CA GLN A 159 7.19 -30.61 10.70
C GLN A 159 8.04 -30.79 11.94
#